data_666a7326fa11063da798ceaececf6f47
#
_entry.id   666a7326fa11063da798ceaececf6f47
#
_cell.length_a   1.000
_cell.length_b   1.000
_cell.length_c   1.000
_cell.angle_alpha   90.00
_cell.angle_beta   90.00
_cell.angle_gamma   90.00
#
_symmetry.space_group_name_H-M   'P 1'
#
loop_
_entity.id
_entity.type
_entity.pdbx_description
1 polymer ?
#
loop_
_entity_poly.entity_id
_entity_poly.type
_entity_poly.pdbx_seq_one_letter_code
_entity_poly.pdbx_strand_id
1 'polypeptide(L)'
;MKTLYKRNAQGKPLFWSIWVDNSINSNYANSKIISVRYGLVGKDGRFERIITTRKIQDEIESLIKAKRKEGYKELVDLYDNAHIADQYISKLGLVRYLDTYLPKFNTDDNGAFIPMLCKTLEDNKPFEKGDYFGQWKINGERCIITADKTTGLFEEIKLHYRSREGVDWTDKLSYLDDFLLPCIPQEIIDMMLEEGVGLDGELYLPGYVINEINSFIKNTELPQHYKLQFWMYDLCIENMSACGRQIVLTKNFKDYIPLYLKTKEDHLNNTNKLILLPNEATENISKAIEQRDHYISLGFEGLVIREKSAEYQFGGRRNNSMLKFKKKEDGLFEIIDIIPEGHKRINLGKFVLKNDINDAEFECTYNAPHSAQEEILVNKASYIGKKCLVEFRERSGISKVPFHAKAIKICLE
;
A
#
# COMPACT_ATOMS: atom_id res chain seq x y z
N MET A 1 -9.63 29.54 21.24
CA MET A 1 -9.03 28.40 20.55
C MET A 1 -10.10 27.34 20.37
N LYS A 2 -10.29 26.79 19.19
CA LYS A 2 -11.22 25.71 18.89
C LYS A 2 -10.43 24.50 18.41
N THR A 3 -10.77 23.29 18.91
CA THR A 3 -10.04 22.06 18.58
C THR A 3 -11.01 21.00 18.09
N LEU A 4 -10.65 20.35 17.00
CA LEU A 4 -11.39 19.27 16.37
C LEU A 4 -10.53 18.01 16.34
N TYR A 5 -11.15 16.84 16.32
CA TYR A 5 -10.51 15.55 16.39
C TYR A 5 -11.03 14.60 15.32
N LYS A 6 -10.15 13.77 14.76
CA LYS A 6 -10.51 12.60 13.95
C LYS A 6 -9.51 11.48 14.20
N ARG A 7 -9.79 10.26 13.70
CA ARG A 7 -8.72 9.26 13.56
C ARG A 7 -7.98 9.49 12.27
N ASN A 8 -6.66 9.32 12.33
CA ASN A 8 -5.90 9.16 11.10
C ASN A 8 -6.15 7.76 10.50
N ALA A 9 -5.56 7.52 9.35
CA ALA A 9 -5.65 6.24 8.68
C ALA A 9 -5.06 5.05 9.47
N GLN A 10 -4.17 5.32 10.43
CA GLN A 10 -3.63 4.34 11.36
C GLN A 10 -4.53 4.11 12.58
N GLY A 11 -5.70 4.72 12.63
CA GLY A 11 -6.62 4.64 13.75
C GLY A 11 -6.20 5.49 14.97
N LYS A 12 -5.09 6.21 14.92
CA LYS A 12 -4.62 7.07 16.02
C LYS A 12 -5.38 8.40 16.03
N PRO A 13 -5.79 8.94 17.21
CA PRO A 13 -6.45 10.24 17.28
C PRO A 13 -5.56 11.39 16.83
N LEU A 14 -6.05 12.19 15.89
CA LEU A 14 -5.47 13.47 15.47
C LEU A 14 -6.24 14.62 16.12
N PHE A 15 -5.54 15.73 16.33
CA PHE A 15 -6.14 17.01 16.66
C PHE A 15 -5.84 18.06 15.58
N TRP A 16 -6.75 19.02 15.45
CA TRP A 16 -6.57 20.22 14.66
C TRP A 16 -7.15 21.39 15.46
N SER A 17 -6.31 22.35 15.84
CA SER A 17 -6.66 23.51 16.66
C SER A 17 -6.48 24.79 15.86
N ILE A 18 -7.39 25.73 16.03
CA ILE A 18 -7.38 27.03 15.36
C ILE A 18 -7.69 28.16 16.36
N TRP A 19 -6.97 29.26 16.23
CA TRP A 19 -7.21 30.47 17.03
C TRP A 19 -6.73 31.73 16.32
N VAL A 20 -7.21 32.86 16.79
CA VAL A 20 -6.69 34.18 16.35
C VAL A 20 -5.39 34.46 17.11
N ASP A 21 -4.33 34.78 16.41
CA ASP A 21 -3.06 35.16 17.00
C ASP A 21 -2.96 36.67 17.15
N ASN A 22 -3.31 37.15 18.33
CA ASN A 22 -3.24 38.57 18.66
C ASN A 22 -1.84 39.05 19.10
N SER A 23 -0.88 38.13 19.22
CA SER A 23 0.50 38.44 19.69
C SER A 23 1.38 39.05 18.60
N ILE A 24 0.94 38.99 17.35
CA ILE A 24 1.73 39.43 16.21
C ILE A 24 0.98 40.54 15.47
N ASN A 25 1.58 41.74 15.42
CA ASN A 25 1.15 42.78 14.51
C ASN A 25 1.58 42.41 13.08
N SER A 26 0.59 42.22 12.19
CA SER A 26 0.94 42.02 10.77
C SER A 26 1.50 43.30 10.19
N ASN A 27 2.66 43.22 9.53
CA ASN A 27 3.24 44.36 8.78
C ASN A 27 2.43 44.72 7.52
N TYR A 28 1.34 44.02 7.25
CA TYR A 28 0.43 44.27 6.11
C TYR A 28 -0.81 44.98 6.60
N ALA A 29 -1.07 46.17 6.08
CA ALA A 29 -2.27 46.94 6.38
C ALA A 29 -3.53 46.08 6.17
N ASN A 30 -4.41 46.02 7.19
CA ASN A 30 -5.66 45.24 7.21
C ASN A 30 -5.57 43.71 7.18
N SER A 31 -4.41 43.06 7.34
CA SER A 31 -4.34 41.60 7.46
C SER A 31 -4.35 41.15 8.91
N LYS A 32 -4.96 40.00 9.16
CA LYS A 32 -5.04 39.33 10.44
C LYS A 32 -4.40 37.93 10.34
N ILE A 33 -3.87 37.46 11.46
CA ILE A 33 -3.18 36.18 11.51
C ILE A 33 -4.04 35.19 12.26
N ILE A 34 -4.28 34.06 11.64
CA ILE A 34 -4.91 32.87 12.22
C ILE A 34 -3.79 31.85 12.43
N SER A 35 -3.68 31.33 13.63
CA SER A 35 -2.76 30.24 13.94
C SER A 35 -3.48 28.92 13.97
N VAL A 36 -2.85 27.90 13.40
CA VAL A 36 -3.31 26.53 13.35
C VAL A 36 -2.24 25.60 13.92
N ARG A 37 -2.64 24.62 14.73
CA ARG A 37 -1.78 23.52 15.19
C ARG A 37 -2.48 22.20 14.97
N TYR A 38 -1.77 21.20 14.44
CA TYR A 38 -2.34 19.90 14.15
C TYR A 38 -1.30 18.78 14.31
N GLY A 39 -1.76 17.56 14.59
CA GLY A 39 -0.89 16.39 14.77
C GLY A 39 -1.57 15.28 15.56
N LEU A 40 -0.78 14.33 16.05
CA LEU A 40 -1.28 13.27 16.92
C LEU A 40 -1.60 13.82 18.32
N VAL A 41 -2.72 13.39 18.88
CA VAL A 41 -3.09 13.76 20.24
C VAL A 41 -2.03 13.24 21.22
N GLY A 42 -1.58 14.14 22.09
CA GLY A 42 -0.49 13.85 23.04
C GLY A 42 0.91 14.25 22.54
N LYS A 43 1.05 14.64 21.28
CA LYS A 43 2.27 15.21 20.69
C LYS A 43 2.12 16.73 20.55
N ASP A 44 3.25 17.42 20.30
CA ASP A 44 3.23 18.88 20.12
C ASP A 44 2.56 19.32 18.82
N GLY A 45 2.65 18.50 17.77
CA GLY A 45 2.07 18.77 16.46
C GLY A 45 2.76 19.88 15.68
N ARG A 46 2.36 20.01 14.41
CA ARG A 46 2.84 21.08 13.52
C ARG A 46 2.08 22.36 13.74
N PHE A 47 2.78 23.47 13.52
CA PHE A 47 2.25 24.81 13.67
C PHE A 47 2.31 25.57 12.35
N GLU A 48 1.20 26.22 11.97
CA GLU A 48 1.09 27.03 10.77
C GLU A 48 0.40 28.36 11.06
N ARG A 49 0.68 29.37 10.22
CA ARG A 49 0.03 30.68 10.26
C ARG A 49 -0.59 30.98 8.92
N ILE A 50 -1.85 31.40 8.98
CA ILE A 50 -2.63 31.82 7.82
C ILE A 50 -2.84 33.32 7.90
N ILE A 51 -2.42 34.03 6.87
CA ILE A 51 -2.66 35.48 6.73
C ILE A 51 -3.91 35.67 5.90
N THR A 52 -4.88 36.38 6.44
CA THR A 52 -6.15 36.65 5.73
C THR A 52 -6.49 38.15 5.73
N THR A 53 -7.07 38.62 4.62
CA THR A 53 -7.66 39.96 4.47
C THR A 53 -9.19 39.93 4.64
N ARG A 54 -9.78 38.72 4.78
CA ARG A 54 -11.21 38.54 5.03
C ARG A 54 -11.55 38.85 6.50
N LYS A 55 -12.84 38.97 6.80
CA LYS A 55 -13.29 38.99 8.20
C LYS A 55 -12.82 37.71 8.88
N ILE A 56 -12.10 37.87 9.98
CA ILE A 56 -11.40 36.77 10.63
C ILE A 56 -12.35 35.65 11.07
N GLN A 57 -13.55 36.02 11.50
CA GLN A 57 -14.57 35.07 11.94
C GLN A 57 -15.06 34.21 10.77
N ASP A 58 -15.34 34.83 9.62
CA ASP A 58 -15.82 34.15 8.41
C ASP A 58 -14.75 33.16 7.88
N GLU A 59 -13.46 33.55 7.95
CA GLU A 59 -12.35 32.68 7.55
C GLU A 59 -12.20 31.49 8.49
N ILE A 60 -12.25 31.69 9.80
CA ILE A 60 -12.20 30.62 10.80
C ILE A 60 -13.36 29.64 10.61
N GLU A 61 -14.58 30.15 10.42
CA GLU A 61 -15.75 29.29 10.19
C GLU A 61 -15.64 28.49 8.89
N SER A 62 -15.09 29.10 7.84
CA SER A 62 -14.81 28.43 6.57
C SER A 62 -13.82 27.27 6.76
N LEU A 63 -12.72 27.50 7.47
CA LEU A 63 -11.70 26.49 7.77
C LEU A 63 -12.24 25.37 8.63
N ILE A 64 -13.03 25.70 9.67
CA ILE A 64 -13.70 24.69 10.52
C ILE A 64 -14.67 23.84 9.68
N LYS A 65 -15.48 24.49 8.81
CA LYS A 65 -16.40 23.79 7.93
C LYS A 65 -15.67 22.84 6.98
N ALA A 66 -14.52 23.26 6.44
CA ALA A 66 -13.66 22.38 5.62
C ALA A 66 -13.19 21.16 6.43
N LYS A 67 -12.64 21.37 7.63
CA LYS A 67 -12.19 20.27 8.49
C LYS A 67 -13.31 19.31 8.93
N ARG A 68 -14.52 19.83 9.18
CA ARG A 68 -15.69 18.97 9.43
C ARG A 68 -16.06 18.10 8.23
N LYS A 69 -15.91 18.60 6.99
CA LYS A 69 -16.10 17.80 5.78
C LYS A 69 -15.04 16.69 5.65
N GLU A 70 -13.83 16.94 6.16
CA GLU A 70 -12.76 15.94 6.24
C GLU A 70 -12.98 14.89 7.36
N GLY A 71 -14.09 14.95 8.11
CA GLY A 71 -14.44 14.01 9.15
C GLY A 71 -14.00 14.41 10.57
N TYR A 72 -13.42 15.60 10.75
CA TYR A 72 -13.11 16.10 12.08
C TYR A 72 -14.39 16.47 12.87
N LYS A 73 -14.39 16.16 14.17
CA LYS A 73 -15.49 16.40 15.11
C LYS A 73 -15.01 17.13 16.34
N GLU A 74 -15.88 17.92 16.97
CA GLU A 74 -15.63 18.45 18.31
C GLU A 74 -15.87 17.36 19.37
N LEU A 75 -15.32 17.50 20.58
CA LEU A 75 -15.55 16.54 21.65
C LEU A 75 -17.03 16.40 21.98
N VAL A 76 -17.77 17.50 21.94
CA VAL A 76 -19.23 17.54 22.18
C VAL A 76 -20.04 16.75 21.13
N ASP A 77 -19.50 16.57 19.93
CA ASP A 77 -20.16 15.81 18.86
C ASP A 77 -19.96 14.29 19.00
N LEU A 78 -19.11 13.83 19.94
CA LEU A 78 -18.73 12.42 20.06
C LEU A 78 -19.57 11.64 21.07
N TYR A 79 -20.16 12.32 22.04
CA TYR A 79 -21.01 11.71 23.06
C TYR A 79 -22.01 12.72 23.65
N ASP A 80 -23.23 12.28 23.92
CA ASP A 80 -24.35 13.14 24.38
C ASP A 80 -24.14 13.82 25.75
N ASN A 81 -23.11 13.47 26.52
CA ASN A 81 -22.78 14.07 27.81
C ASN A 81 -21.55 14.98 27.71
N ALA A 82 -21.74 16.19 27.19
CA ALA A 82 -20.73 17.24 27.07
C ALA A 82 -19.98 17.54 28.40
N HIS A 83 -20.59 17.30 29.55
CA HIS A 83 -19.97 17.51 30.86
C HIS A 83 -18.79 16.60 31.18
N ILE A 84 -18.64 15.48 30.49
CA ILE A 84 -17.50 14.56 30.67
C ILE A 84 -16.27 15.03 29.91
N ALA A 85 -16.43 15.66 28.76
CA ALA A 85 -15.35 16.14 27.94
C ALA A 85 -14.45 17.19 28.62
N ASP A 86 -15.06 18.07 29.43
CA ASP A 86 -14.37 19.11 30.19
C ASP A 86 -13.57 18.57 31.40
N GLN A 87 -13.82 17.33 31.80
CA GLN A 87 -13.16 16.70 32.96
C GLN A 87 -11.84 15.98 32.56
N TYR A 88 -11.56 15.76 31.27
CA TYR A 88 -10.31 15.12 30.82
C TYR A 88 -9.17 16.13 30.72
N ILE A 89 -8.73 16.62 31.88
CA ILE A 89 -7.64 17.61 32.02
C ILE A 89 -6.28 17.00 31.70
N SER A 90 -6.11 15.66 31.78
CA SER A 90 -4.85 14.99 31.48
C SER A 90 -4.76 14.56 30.01
N LYS A 91 -3.58 14.71 29.40
CA LYS A 91 -3.32 14.20 28.03
C LYS A 91 -3.70 12.72 27.88
N LEU A 92 -3.46 11.89 28.89
CA LEU A 92 -3.79 10.45 28.89
C LEU A 92 -5.30 10.21 28.93
N GLY A 93 -6.05 10.97 29.70
CA GLY A 93 -7.51 10.90 29.74
C GLY A 93 -8.14 11.23 28.40
N LEU A 94 -7.68 12.29 27.75
CA LEU A 94 -8.14 12.69 26.42
C LEU A 94 -7.86 11.61 25.36
N VAL A 95 -6.65 11.03 25.34
CA VAL A 95 -6.31 9.95 24.40
C VAL A 95 -7.29 8.77 24.58
N ARG A 96 -7.49 8.30 25.81
CA ARG A 96 -8.43 7.20 26.11
C ARG A 96 -9.86 7.51 25.69
N TYR A 97 -10.33 8.73 25.95
CA TYR A 97 -11.65 9.17 25.53
C TYR A 97 -11.81 9.12 23.99
N LEU A 98 -10.85 9.68 23.26
CA LEU A 98 -10.86 9.70 21.81
C LEU A 98 -10.73 8.30 21.22
N ASP A 99 -9.94 7.42 21.83
CA ASP A 99 -9.83 6.01 21.43
C ASP A 99 -11.14 5.24 21.56
N THR A 100 -11.97 5.63 22.54
CA THR A 100 -13.28 5.00 22.76
C THR A 100 -14.34 5.54 21.80
N TYR A 101 -14.44 6.85 21.64
CA TYR A 101 -15.60 7.50 21.03
C TYR A 101 -15.40 8.03 19.61
N LEU A 102 -14.15 8.24 19.15
CA LEU A 102 -13.93 8.57 17.75
C LEU A 102 -14.29 7.38 16.84
N PRO A 103 -15.03 7.62 15.75
CA PRO A 103 -15.35 6.57 14.80
C PRO A 103 -14.09 5.83 14.30
N LYS A 104 -14.12 4.51 14.32
CA LYS A 104 -13.08 3.66 13.75
C LYS A 104 -13.39 3.40 12.28
N PHE A 105 -12.44 3.70 11.42
CA PHE A 105 -12.53 3.40 9.98
C PHE A 105 -11.13 3.27 9.38
N ASN A 106 -11.03 2.59 8.25
CA ASN A 106 -9.78 2.36 7.52
C ASN A 106 -8.70 1.59 8.30
N THR A 107 -9.06 0.93 9.39
CA THR A 107 -8.16 0.05 10.16
C THR A 107 -8.67 -1.38 10.18
N ASP A 108 -7.76 -2.32 10.35
CA ASP A 108 -8.08 -3.72 10.64
C ASP A 108 -8.51 -3.91 12.11
N ASP A 109 -8.80 -5.17 12.50
CA ASP A 109 -9.22 -5.52 13.85
C ASP A 109 -8.15 -5.22 14.94
N ASN A 110 -6.88 -5.11 14.53
CA ASN A 110 -5.74 -4.79 15.40
C ASN A 110 -5.44 -3.29 15.47
N GLY A 111 -6.23 -2.45 14.77
CA GLY A 111 -6.05 -1.01 14.71
C GLY A 111 -4.94 -0.55 13.76
N ALA A 112 -4.36 -1.45 12.96
CA ALA A 112 -3.45 -1.08 11.89
C ALA A 112 -4.25 -0.55 10.69
N PHE A 113 -3.75 0.47 10.01
CA PHE A 113 -4.45 0.98 8.83
C PHE A 113 -4.33 0.00 7.66
N ILE A 114 -5.37 -0.05 6.84
CA ILE A 114 -5.42 -0.89 5.65
C ILE A 114 -4.93 -0.05 4.46
N PRO A 115 -3.80 -0.43 3.81
CA PRO A 115 -3.21 0.37 2.74
C PRO A 115 -4.01 0.31 1.45
N MET A 116 -3.77 1.29 0.56
CA MET A 116 -4.33 1.36 -0.79
C MET A 116 -3.99 0.11 -1.61
N LEU A 117 -4.94 -0.40 -2.41
CA LEU A 117 -4.75 -1.60 -3.23
C LEU A 117 -4.86 -1.30 -4.73
N CYS A 118 -4.02 -1.96 -5.53
CA CYS A 118 -4.08 -1.89 -6.98
C CYS A 118 -5.30 -2.63 -7.55
N LYS A 119 -5.94 -2.05 -8.58
CA LYS A 119 -6.80 -2.77 -9.51
C LYS A 119 -5.96 -3.36 -10.64
N THR A 120 -6.43 -4.43 -11.27
CA THR A 120 -5.73 -5.02 -12.43
C THR A 120 -6.10 -4.25 -13.70
N LEU A 121 -5.09 -3.87 -14.48
CA LEU A 121 -5.25 -3.40 -15.86
C LEU A 121 -5.12 -4.62 -16.79
N GLU A 122 -6.04 -4.73 -17.74
CA GLU A 122 -6.04 -5.76 -18.79
C GLU A 122 -5.45 -5.17 -20.09
N ASP A 123 -4.69 -5.95 -20.84
CA ASP A 123 -3.95 -5.51 -22.03
C ASP A 123 -4.81 -4.82 -23.10
N ASN A 124 -6.08 -5.21 -23.18
CA ASN A 124 -7.04 -4.70 -24.17
C ASN A 124 -7.90 -3.54 -23.66
N LYS A 125 -7.69 -3.08 -22.45
CA LYS A 125 -8.45 -1.97 -21.87
C LYS A 125 -7.57 -0.74 -21.76
N PRO A 126 -7.90 0.34 -22.48
CA PRO A 126 -7.25 1.62 -22.24
C PRO A 126 -7.57 2.08 -20.81
N PHE A 127 -6.61 2.71 -20.15
CA PHE A 127 -6.94 3.49 -18.96
C PHE A 127 -7.45 4.87 -19.39
N GLU A 128 -8.22 5.48 -18.51
CA GLU A 128 -8.83 6.80 -18.77
C GLU A 128 -7.75 7.83 -19.10
N LYS A 129 -8.10 8.83 -19.92
CA LYS A 129 -7.18 9.95 -20.18
C LYS A 129 -6.88 10.64 -18.86
N GLY A 130 -5.61 10.71 -18.51
CA GLY A 130 -5.15 11.31 -17.27
C GLY A 130 -3.64 11.52 -17.29
N ASP A 131 -3.13 12.09 -16.24
CA ASP A 131 -1.70 12.26 -16.02
C ASP A 131 -1.22 11.20 -15.04
N TYR A 132 -0.44 10.26 -15.55
CA TYR A 132 0.00 9.08 -14.81
C TYR A 132 1.52 8.97 -14.76
N PHE A 133 2.01 8.26 -13.77
CA PHE A 133 3.37 7.73 -13.78
C PHE A 133 3.38 6.22 -13.49
N GLY A 134 4.41 5.57 -13.98
CA GLY A 134 4.68 4.16 -13.80
C GLY A 134 5.83 3.90 -12.83
N GLN A 135 5.73 2.83 -12.07
CA GLN A 135 6.75 2.31 -11.16
C GLN A 135 6.96 0.83 -11.41
N TRP A 136 8.14 0.32 -11.09
CA TRP A 136 8.42 -1.11 -11.08
C TRP A 136 7.45 -1.84 -10.15
N LYS A 137 6.88 -2.92 -10.63
CA LYS A 137 6.12 -3.81 -9.76
C LYS A 137 7.04 -4.85 -9.16
N ILE A 138 7.28 -4.71 -7.86
CA ILE A 138 8.10 -5.63 -7.08
C ILE A 138 7.28 -6.88 -6.72
N ASN A 139 7.92 -8.04 -6.69
CA ASN A 139 7.32 -9.31 -6.25
C ASN A 139 7.81 -9.68 -4.85
N GLY A 140 7.47 -8.85 -3.88
CA GLY A 140 7.84 -9.00 -2.48
C GLY A 140 6.63 -9.03 -1.55
N GLU A 141 6.89 -8.95 -0.26
CA GLU A 141 5.87 -8.79 0.78
C GLU A 141 5.70 -7.33 1.16
N ARG A 142 4.51 -6.80 0.94
CA ARG A 142 4.23 -5.41 1.28
C ARG A 142 4.45 -5.13 2.75
N CYS A 143 5.22 -4.09 3.02
CA CYS A 143 5.52 -3.64 4.37
C CYS A 143 5.24 -2.15 4.49
N ILE A 144 4.54 -1.79 5.57
CA ILE A 144 4.35 -0.41 5.98
C ILE A 144 5.25 -0.17 7.18
N ILE A 145 6.12 0.84 7.06
CA ILE A 145 7.00 1.26 8.16
C ILE A 145 6.45 2.52 8.79
N THR A 146 6.28 2.50 10.11
CA THR A 146 5.92 3.66 10.94
C THR A 146 6.95 3.84 12.04
N ALA A 147 6.95 4.98 12.74
CA ALA A 147 7.87 5.25 13.83
C ALA A 147 7.13 5.64 15.10
N ASP A 148 7.71 5.27 16.24
CA ASP A 148 7.33 5.77 17.55
C ASP A 148 8.60 6.12 18.35
N LYS A 149 8.46 6.96 19.39
CA LYS A 149 9.49 7.18 20.38
C LYS A 149 9.34 6.22 21.54
N THR A 150 10.44 5.60 21.94
CA THR A 150 10.44 4.77 23.16
C THR A 150 10.22 5.63 24.40
N THR A 151 9.51 5.09 25.38
CA THR A 151 9.36 5.72 26.70
C THR A 151 10.47 5.22 27.62
N GLY A 152 11.51 6.02 27.86
CA GLY A 152 12.64 5.66 28.71
C GLY A 152 13.43 6.88 29.16
N LEU A 153 14.57 6.64 29.85
CA LEU A 153 15.48 7.70 30.25
C LEU A 153 16.10 8.43 29.04
N PHE A 154 16.23 7.71 27.93
CA PHE A 154 16.62 8.23 26.62
C PHE A 154 15.50 7.93 25.63
N GLU A 155 15.00 8.98 24.97
CA GLU A 155 14.03 8.83 23.90
C GLU A 155 14.74 8.33 22.63
N GLU A 156 14.47 7.12 22.22
CA GLU A 156 14.97 6.55 20.97
C GLU A 156 13.83 6.40 19.97
N ILE A 157 14.12 6.55 18.68
CA ILE A 157 13.18 6.29 17.61
C ILE A 157 13.24 4.81 17.30
N LYS A 158 12.06 4.17 17.29
CA LYS A 158 11.89 2.77 16.89
C LYS A 158 10.97 2.69 15.67
N LEU A 159 11.37 1.91 14.68
CA LEU A 159 10.52 1.60 13.52
C LEU A 159 9.60 0.42 13.83
N HIS A 160 8.41 0.47 13.23
CA HIS A 160 7.42 -0.60 13.28
C HIS A 160 7.14 -1.10 11.87
N TYR A 161 7.21 -2.40 11.70
CA TYR A 161 7.06 -3.09 10.42
C TYR A 161 5.76 -3.89 10.39
N ARG A 162 4.85 -3.56 9.47
CA ARG A 162 3.55 -4.23 9.39
C ARG A 162 3.24 -4.69 7.98
N SER A 163 2.68 -5.90 7.87
CA SER A 163 2.17 -6.42 6.59
C SER A 163 0.95 -5.63 6.10
N ARG A 164 0.56 -5.92 4.87
CA ARG A 164 -0.69 -5.39 4.28
C ARG A 164 -1.93 -5.75 5.10
N GLU A 165 -1.94 -6.90 5.74
CA GLU A 165 -3.02 -7.39 6.60
C GLU A 165 -2.85 -7.00 8.08
N GLY A 166 -1.87 -6.16 8.41
CA GLY A 166 -1.64 -5.67 9.77
C GLY A 166 -0.83 -6.61 10.67
N VAL A 167 -0.26 -7.69 10.13
CA VAL A 167 0.64 -8.56 10.91
C VAL A 167 1.87 -7.76 11.32
N ASP A 168 2.19 -7.78 12.60
CA ASP A 168 3.35 -7.09 13.16
C ASP A 168 4.61 -7.95 13.02
N TRP A 169 5.60 -7.43 12.33
CA TRP A 169 6.91 -8.04 12.12
C TRP A 169 8.05 -7.32 12.86
N THR A 170 7.71 -6.32 13.68
CA THR A 170 8.67 -5.41 14.31
C THR A 170 9.79 -6.15 15.05
N ASP A 171 9.45 -7.12 15.90
CA ASP A 171 10.46 -7.84 16.66
C ASP A 171 11.43 -8.66 15.78
N LYS A 172 10.95 -9.12 14.62
CA LYS A 172 11.76 -9.91 13.69
C LYS A 172 12.65 -9.03 12.81
N LEU A 173 12.20 -7.84 12.48
CA LEU A 173 12.84 -6.95 11.53
C LEU A 173 13.57 -5.77 12.19
N SER A 174 13.64 -5.73 13.53
CA SER A 174 14.30 -4.65 14.28
C SER A 174 15.75 -4.42 13.88
N TYR A 175 16.45 -5.44 13.38
CA TYR A 175 17.81 -5.29 12.85
C TYR A 175 17.88 -4.34 11.63
N LEU A 176 16.76 -4.12 10.92
CA LEU A 176 16.71 -3.16 9.82
C LEU A 176 16.78 -1.71 10.30
N ASP A 177 16.45 -1.43 11.56
CA ASP A 177 16.53 -0.08 12.14
C ASP A 177 17.95 0.49 12.01
N ASP A 178 18.98 -0.34 12.23
CA ASP A 178 20.41 0.06 12.12
C ASP A 178 20.75 0.53 10.68
N PHE A 179 20.04 0.06 9.68
CA PHE A 179 20.26 0.40 8.27
C PHE A 179 19.31 1.49 7.76
N LEU A 180 18.05 1.49 8.21
CA LEU A 180 17.02 2.37 7.67
C LEU A 180 16.95 3.71 8.41
N LEU A 181 17.06 3.74 9.75
CA LEU A 181 16.99 4.99 10.50
C LEU A 181 18.04 6.04 10.07
N PRO A 182 19.30 5.67 9.82
CA PRO A 182 20.28 6.65 9.32
C PRO A 182 19.94 7.21 7.92
N CYS A 183 19.11 6.49 7.16
CA CYS A 183 18.71 6.88 5.81
C CYS A 183 17.42 7.72 5.78
N ILE A 184 16.64 7.73 6.86
CA ILE A 184 15.36 8.46 6.93
C ILE A 184 15.63 9.88 7.45
N PRO A 185 15.42 10.94 6.62
CA PRO A 185 15.63 12.31 7.06
C PRO A 185 14.72 12.71 8.22
N GLN A 186 15.17 13.64 9.05
CA GLN A 186 14.42 14.11 10.21
C GLN A 186 13.02 14.64 9.83
N GLU A 187 12.88 15.32 8.68
CA GLU A 187 11.58 15.79 8.18
C GLU A 187 10.57 14.63 8.05
N ILE A 188 11.02 13.46 7.57
CA ILE A 188 10.17 12.28 7.43
C ILE A 188 9.88 11.63 8.78
N ILE A 189 10.88 11.55 9.66
CA ILE A 189 10.70 11.08 11.04
C ILE A 189 9.65 11.94 11.77
N ASP A 190 9.72 13.26 11.61
CA ASP A 190 8.74 14.17 12.20
C ASP A 190 7.33 13.93 11.64
N MET A 191 7.19 13.71 10.32
CA MET A 191 5.92 13.32 9.72
C MET A 191 5.39 11.99 10.28
N MET A 192 6.26 11.00 10.46
CA MET A 192 5.87 9.71 11.04
C MET A 192 5.41 9.86 12.49
N LEU A 193 6.14 10.64 13.30
CA LEU A 193 5.85 10.81 14.72
C LEU A 193 4.65 11.72 15.00
N GLU A 194 4.53 12.84 14.26
CA GLU A 194 3.54 13.88 14.56
C GLU A 194 2.23 13.73 13.79
N GLU A 195 2.28 13.16 12.58
CA GLU A 195 1.12 12.99 11.72
C GLU A 195 0.74 11.52 11.51
N GLY A 196 1.61 10.58 11.91
CA GLY A 196 1.39 9.16 11.77
C GLY A 196 1.53 8.68 10.32
N VAL A 197 2.39 9.34 9.55
CA VAL A 197 2.70 8.93 8.17
C VAL A 197 3.44 7.60 8.19
N GLY A 198 3.16 6.74 7.21
CA GLY A 198 3.88 5.48 7.00
C GLY A 198 4.67 5.52 5.69
N LEU A 199 5.84 4.89 5.67
CA LEU A 199 6.54 4.55 4.44
C LEU A 199 5.91 3.29 3.86
N ASP A 200 5.45 3.34 2.61
CA ASP A 200 4.81 2.24 1.90
C ASP A 200 5.79 1.60 0.91
N GLY A 201 6.06 0.33 1.09
CA GLY A 201 7.04 -0.39 0.28
C GLY A 201 6.85 -1.90 0.32
N GLU A 202 7.82 -2.59 -0.24
CA GLU A 202 7.93 -4.06 -0.23
C GLU A 202 9.19 -4.48 0.52
N LEU A 203 9.09 -5.49 1.39
CA LEU A 203 10.23 -6.30 1.78
C LEU A 203 10.56 -7.22 0.63
N TYR A 204 11.78 -7.13 0.15
CA TYR A 204 12.20 -7.83 -1.06
C TYR A 204 13.64 -8.34 -0.96
N LEU A 205 13.91 -9.39 -1.69
CA LEU A 205 15.26 -9.88 -1.93
C LEU A 205 15.36 -10.30 -3.40
N PRO A 206 16.19 -9.62 -4.21
CA PRO A 206 16.36 -9.95 -5.63
C PRO A 206 16.68 -11.43 -5.86
N GLY A 207 16.05 -12.02 -6.87
CA GLY A 207 16.25 -13.44 -7.23
C GLY A 207 15.37 -14.44 -6.50
N TYR A 208 14.58 -14.01 -5.52
CA TYR A 208 13.66 -14.87 -4.76
C TYR A 208 12.20 -14.55 -5.06
N VAL A 209 11.33 -15.55 -4.96
CA VAL A 209 9.89 -15.40 -5.12
C VAL A 209 9.21 -15.09 -3.79
N ILE A 210 7.97 -14.55 -3.86
CA ILE A 210 7.21 -14.08 -2.68
C ILE A 210 7.10 -15.10 -1.55
N ASN A 211 6.91 -16.39 -1.86
CA ASN A 211 6.79 -17.44 -0.83
C ASN A 211 8.10 -17.66 -0.05
N GLU A 212 9.24 -17.53 -0.72
CA GLU A 212 10.56 -17.60 -0.11
C GLU A 212 10.81 -16.37 0.76
N ILE A 213 10.49 -15.17 0.25
CA ILE A 213 10.60 -13.90 0.98
C ILE A 213 9.75 -13.94 2.26
N ASN A 214 8.52 -14.45 2.18
CA ASN A 214 7.65 -14.64 3.34
C ASN A 214 8.27 -15.59 4.37
N SER A 215 8.93 -16.66 3.91
CA SER A 215 9.68 -17.56 4.79
C SER A 215 10.86 -16.86 5.46
N PHE A 216 11.61 -16.02 4.70
CA PHE A 216 12.73 -15.25 5.25
C PHE A 216 12.29 -14.23 6.30
N ILE A 217 11.13 -13.57 6.11
CA ILE A 217 10.57 -12.65 7.12
C ILE A 217 10.22 -13.40 8.42
N LYS A 218 9.66 -14.62 8.31
CA LYS A 218 9.17 -15.37 9.46
C LYS A 218 10.27 -16.14 10.22
N ASN A 219 11.31 -16.57 9.53
CA ASN A 219 12.38 -17.40 10.08
C ASN A 219 13.70 -16.62 10.15
N THR A 220 14.02 -16.14 11.34
CA THR A 220 15.23 -15.37 11.65
C THR A 220 16.52 -16.19 11.64
N GLU A 221 16.43 -17.51 11.60
CA GLU A 221 17.61 -18.39 11.51
C GLU A 221 18.18 -18.50 10.08
N LEU A 222 17.37 -18.12 9.08
CA LEU A 222 17.82 -18.16 7.69
C LEU A 222 18.75 -16.97 7.37
N PRO A 223 19.92 -17.21 6.76
CA PRO A 223 20.86 -16.12 6.42
C PRO A 223 20.24 -15.06 5.48
N GLN A 224 19.24 -15.44 4.67
CA GLN A 224 18.51 -14.54 3.78
C GLN A 224 17.66 -13.53 4.53
N HIS A 225 17.23 -13.84 5.75
CA HIS A 225 16.51 -12.91 6.61
C HIS A 225 17.26 -11.58 6.75
N TYR A 226 18.55 -11.63 7.05
CA TYR A 226 19.41 -10.45 7.23
C TYR A 226 19.80 -9.78 5.91
N LYS A 227 19.44 -10.35 4.76
CA LYS A 227 19.65 -9.77 3.42
C LYS A 227 18.43 -9.04 2.90
N LEU A 228 17.28 -9.14 3.55
CA LEU A 228 16.06 -8.44 3.16
C LEU A 228 16.32 -6.94 2.99
N GLN A 229 15.66 -6.37 2.00
CA GLN A 229 15.74 -4.96 1.59
C GLN A 229 14.35 -4.33 1.68
N PHE A 230 14.27 -3.02 1.93
CA PHE A 230 13.02 -2.27 1.85
C PHE A 230 13.00 -1.41 0.58
N TRP A 231 12.08 -1.72 -0.34
CA TRP A 231 11.89 -1.03 -1.60
C TRP A 231 10.65 -0.14 -1.51
N MET A 232 10.90 1.14 -1.25
CA MET A 232 9.87 2.14 -0.98
C MET A 232 9.30 2.71 -2.27
N TYR A 233 7.97 2.90 -2.32
CA TYR A 233 7.30 3.43 -3.50
C TYR A 233 6.24 4.50 -3.21
N ASP A 234 5.77 4.66 -1.97
CA ASP A 234 4.77 5.67 -1.62
C ASP A 234 4.84 6.10 -0.15
N LEU A 235 4.08 7.13 0.20
CA LEU A 235 3.80 7.56 1.57
C LEU A 235 2.33 7.31 1.89
N CYS A 236 2.06 6.72 3.04
CA CYS A 236 0.71 6.59 3.57
C CYS A 236 0.31 7.90 4.28
N ILE A 237 -0.15 8.87 3.53
CA ILE A 237 -0.57 10.18 4.03
C ILE A 237 -1.89 10.60 3.40
N GLU A 238 -2.79 11.19 4.20
CA GLU A 238 -4.07 11.73 3.75
C GLU A 238 -3.91 13.10 3.06
N ASN A 239 -4.87 13.43 2.21
CA ASN A 239 -5.02 14.76 1.59
C ASN A 239 -3.80 15.22 0.77
N MET A 240 -2.99 14.30 0.28
CA MET A 240 -1.85 14.59 -0.59
C MET A 240 -1.95 13.73 -1.86
N SER A 241 -1.85 14.40 -3.01
CA SER A 241 -1.86 13.73 -4.32
C SER A 241 -0.65 12.79 -4.48
N ALA A 242 -0.76 11.78 -5.36
CA ALA A 242 0.36 10.89 -5.66
C ALA A 242 1.60 11.66 -6.15
N CYS A 243 1.42 12.69 -6.96
CA CYS A 243 2.51 13.56 -7.38
C CYS A 243 3.15 14.28 -6.18
N GLY A 244 2.35 14.83 -5.26
CA GLY A 244 2.85 15.47 -4.04
C GLY A 244 3.66 14.51 -3.16
N ARG A 245 3.16 13.29 -2.95
CA ARG A 245 3.87 12.25 -2.20
C ARG A 245 5.21 11.89 -2.84
N GLN A 246 5.24 11.76 -4.18
CA GLN A 246 6.48 11.47 -4.90
C GLN A 246 7.48 12.62 -4.88
N ILE A 247 7.02 13.88 -4.87
CA ILE A 247 7.90 15.04 -4.68
C ILE A 247 8.57 14.98 -3.29
N VAL A 248 7.80 14.70 -2.24
CA VAL A 248 8.33 14.54 -0.88
C VAL A 248 9.35 13.40 -0.82
N LEU A 249 9.02 12.24 -1.38
CA LEU A 249 9.93 11.09 -1.42
C LEU A 249 11.21 11.40 -2.20
N THR A 250 11.10 11.94 -3.40
CA THR A 250 12.25 12.25 -4.24
C THR A 250 13.15 13.31 -3.60
N LYS A 251 12.56 14.36 -2.98
CA LYS A 251 13.33 15.37 -2.25
C LYS A 251 14.17 14.76 -1.12
N ASN A 252 13.59 13.83 -0.38
CA ASN A 252 14.18 13.29 0.85
C ASN A 252 15.03 12.03 0.63
N PHE A 253 14.80 11.25 -0.45
CA PHE A 253 15.44 9.96 -0.69
C PHE A 253 16.06 9.83 -2.08
N LYS A 254 16.42 10.94 -2.75
CA LYS A 254 16.98 10.94 -4.11
C LYS A 254 18.21 10.04 -4.27
N ASP A 255 19.04 9.95 -3.24
CA ASP A 255 20.29 9.18 -3.25
C ASP A 255 20.04 7.65 -3.19
N TYR A 256 18.82 7.24 -2.90
CA TYR A 256 18.37 5.85 -2.88
C TYR A 256 17.62 5.43 -4.14
N ILE A 257 17.49 6.33 -5.14
CA ILE A 257 16.97 5.97 -6.47
C ILE A 257 18.05 5.16 -7.20
N PRO A 258 17.75 3.92 -7.60
CA PRO A 258 18.78 3.02 -8.11
C PRO A 258 19.06 3.25 -9.61
N LEU A 259 19.64 4.39 -9.96
CA LEU A 259 19.97 4.79 -11.33
C LEU A 259 20.96 3.82 -12.02
N TYR A 260 21.66 3.00 -11.24
CA TYR A 260 22.61 1.97 -11.71
C TYR A 260 21.90 0.69 -12.19
N LEU A 261 20.64 0.44 -11.83
CA LEU A 261 19.90 -0.75 -12.26
C LEU A 261 19.52 -0.62 -13.75
N LYS A 262 20.36 -1.12 -14.63
CA LYS A 262 20.17 -1.09 -16.09
C LYS A 262 19.88 -2.46 -16.69
N THR A 263 20.27 -3.52 -15.99
CA THR A 263 20.17 -4.91 -16.43
C THR A 263 19.57 -5.79 -15.33
N LYS A 264 19.14 -6.99 -15.72
CA LYS A 264 18.71 -8.02 -14.78
C LYS A 264 19.82 -8.44 -13.82
N GLU A 265 21.06 -8.41 -14.27
CA GLU A 265 22.23 -8.73 -13.45
C GLU A 265 22.45 -7.67 -12.37
N ASP A 266 22.36 -6.37 -12.70
CA ASP A 266 22.43 -5.28 -11.74
C ASP A 266 21.34 -5.43 -10.67
N HIS A 267 20.11 -5.82 -11.08
CA HIS A 267 19.00 -6.07 -10.17
C HIS A 267 19.31 -7.22 -9.21
N LEU A 268 19.75 -8.37 -9.73
CA LEU A 268 20.05 -9.57 -8.91
C LEU A 268 21.22 -9.35 -7.95
N ASN A 269 22.19 -8.52 -8.31
CA ASN A 269 23.37 -8.20 -7.50
C ASN A 269 23.16 -7.03 -6.53
N ASN A 270 21.97 -6.41 -6.51
CA ASN A 270 21.69 -5.29 -5.62
C ASN A 270 21.66 -5.71 -4.14
N THR A 271 22.46 -5.04 -3.31
CA THR A 271 22.58 -5.30 -1.87
C THR A 271 22.15 -4.13 -0.99
N ASN A 272 21.70 -3.01 -1.58
CA ASN A 272 21.27 -1.84 -0.83
C ASN A 272 20.03 -2.14 0.00
N LYS A 273 20.05 -1.74 1.27
CA LYS A 273 18.96 -2.00 2.21
C LYS A 273 17.72 -1.13 1.99
N LEU A 274 17.92 0.08 1.48
CA LEU A 274 16.85 1.01 1.13
C LEU A 274 16.93 1.36 -0.35
N ILE A 275 15.80 1.23 -1.04
CA ILE A 275 15.62 1.64 -2.43
C ILE A 275 14.35 2.50 -2.52
N LEU A 276 14.46 3.66 -3.19
CA LEU A 276 13.28 4.42 -3.64
C LEU A 276 13.00 4.07 -5.10
N LEU A 277 11.80 3.59 -5.40
CA LEU A 277 11.43 3.27 -6.79
C LEU A 277 11.36 4.55 -7.65
N PRO A 278 11.96 4.51 -8.84
CA PRO A 278 11.83 5.61 -9.80
C PRO A 278 10.40 5.73 -10.33
N ASN A 279 10.06 6.92 -10.78
CA ASN A 279 8.80 7.22 -11.44
C ASN A 279 9.06 7.63 -12.89
N GLU A 280 8.34 7.04 -13.82
CA GLU A 280 8.41 7.37 -15.24
C GLU A 280 7.04 7.80 -15.75
N ALA A 281 6.98 8.80 -16.63
CA ALA A 281 5.72 9.22 -17.24
C ALA A 281 5.08 8.06 -18.02
N THR A 282 3.77 7.86 -17.84
CA THR A 282 2.98 6.81 -18.49
C THR A 282 1.78 7.46 -19.18
N GLU A 283 1.93 7.82 -20.42
CA GLU A 283 0.98 8.70 -21.13
C GLU A 283 -0.23 7.95 -21.69
N ASN A 284 -0.05 6.67 -22.03
CA ASN A 284 -1.06 5.87 -22.68
C ASN A 284 -0.77 4.36 -22.53
N ILE A 285 -1.70 3.52 -23.02
CA ILE A 285 -1.58 2.07 -22.91
C ILE A 285 -0.36 1.52 -23.68
N SER A 286 0.01 2.09 -24.81
CA SER A 286 1.19 1.64 -25.58
C SER A 286 2.48 1.88 -24.78
N LYS A 287 2.60 3.05 -24.13
CA LYS A 287 3.74 3.35 -23.25
C LYS A 287 3.73 2.46 -22.01
N ALA A 288 2.57 2.16 -21.45
CA ALA A 288 2.44 1.23 -20.34
C ALA A 288 2.89 -0.20 -20.71
N ILE A 289 2.57 -0.69 -21.91
CA ILE A 289 3.04 -1.99 -22.42
C ILE A 289 4.56 -2.00 -22.55
N GLU A 290 5.15 -0.97 -23.17
CA GLU A 290 6.59 -0.81 -23.33
C GLU A 290 7.30 -0.84 -21.96
N GLN A 291 6.84 -0.02 -21.02
CA GLN A 291 7.39 0.05 -19.66
C GLN A 291 7.26 -1.29 -18.94
N ARG A 292 6.10 -1.94 -19.00
CA ARG A 292 5.87 -3.25 -18.39
C ARG A 292 6.88 -4.28 -18.91
N ASP A 293 7.03 -4.37 -20.23
CA ASP A 293 7.88 -5.38 -20.86
C ASP A 293 9.37 -5.08 -20.59
N HIS A 294 9.74 -3.80 -20.56
CA HIS A 294 11.07 -3.38 -20.13
C HIS A 294 11.34 -3.76 -18.67
N TYR A 295 10.43 -3.48 -17.74
CA TYR A 295 10.61 -3.81 -16.33
C TYR A 295 10.68 -5.33 -16.08
N ILE A 296 9.90 -6.11 -16.84
CA ILE A 296 10.01 -7.57 -16.82
C ILE A 296 11.40 -8.04 -17.31
N SER A 297 11.97 -7.39 -18.32
CA SER A 297 13.32 -7.72 -18.81
C SER A 297 14.40 -7.44 -17.75
N LEU A 298 14.17 -6.48 -16.85
CA LEU A 298 15.02 -6.20 -15.69
C LEU A 298 14.81 -7.18 -14.52
N GLY A 299 13.81 -8.06 -14.59
CA GLY A 299 13.50 -9.05 -13.56
C GLY A 299 12.39 -8.66 -12.58
N PHE A 300 11.66 -7.57 -12.83
CA PHE A 300 10.49 -7.19 -12.05
C PHE A 300 9.21 -7.89 -12.53
N GLU A 301 8.16 -7.86 -11.72
CA GLU A 301 6.89 -8.55 -12.02
C GLU A 301 6.07 -7.84 -13.10
N GLY A 302 6.32 -6.56 -13.34
CA GLY A 302 5.60 -5.73 -14.27
C GLY A 302 5.60 -4.25 -13.89
N LEU A 303 4.45 -3.60 -14.07
CA LEU A 303 4.25 -2.16 -13.90
C LEU A 303 3.13 -1.88 -12.90
N VAL A 304 3.32 -0.86 -12.05
CA VAL A 304 2.25 -0.18 -11.31
C VAL A 304 2.07 1.21 -11.90
N ILE A 305 0.85 1.56 -12.30
CA ILE A 305 0.48 2.87 -12.85
C ILE A 305 -0.30 3.63 -11.78
N ARG A 306 0.06 4.90 -11.57
CA ARG A 306 -0.59 5.78 -10.58
C ARG A 306 -1.06 7.07 -11.24
N GLU A 307 -2.28 7.47 -10.95
CA GLU A 307 -2.80 8.79 -11.32
C GLU A 307 -2.17 9.85 -10.44
N LYS A 308 -1.53 10.86 -11.05
CA LYS A 308 -0.76 11.90 -10.34
C LYS A 308 -1.59 12.73 -9.38
N SER A 309 -2.85 12.99 -9.71
CA SER A 309 -3.77 13.79 -8.90
C SER A 309 -4.40 13.03 -7.74
N ALA A 310 -4.33 11.69 -7.74
CA ALA A 310 -5.06 10.86 -6.78
C ALA A 310 -4.45 10.89 -5.38
N GLU A 311 -5.31 11.04 -4.39
CA GLU A 311 -4.96 10.90 -2.98
C GLU A 311 -4.75 9.43 -2.59
N TYR A 312 -4.05 9.21 -1.47
CA TYR A 312 -3.86 7.86 -0.91
C TYR A 312 -5.17 7.35 -0.33
N GLN A 313 -5.67 6.23 -0.84
CA GLN A 313 -6.97 5.67 -0.46
C GLN A 313 -6.82 4.53 0.55
N PHE A 314 -7.02 4.87 1.80
CA PHE A 314 -7.01 3.88 2.88
C PHE A 314 -8.26 2.98 2.85
N GLY A 315 -8.21 1.87 3.60
CA GLY A 315 -9.31 0.93 3.74
C GLY A 315 -9.35 -0.19 2.70
N GLY A 316 -8.25 -0.46 2.03
CA GLY A 316 -8.11 -1.61 1.13
C GLY A 316 -8.97 -1.56 -0.13
N ARG A 317 -9.52 -0.42 -0.49
CA ARG A 317 -10.34 -0.25 -1.69
C ARG A 317 -9.47 -0.24 -2.94
N ARG A 318 -9.95 -0.94 -3.96
CA ARG A 318 -9.35 -0.94 -5.30
C ARG A 318 -10.10 0.04 -6.18
N ASN A 319 -9.37 0.97 -6.78
CA ASN A 319 -9.93 1.93 -7.72
C ASN A 319 -9.07 2.05 -8.98
N ASN A 320 -9.47 2.93 -9.89
CA ASN A 320 -8.77 3.13 -11.15
C ASN A 320 -7.52 4.01 -11.03
N SER A 321 -7.31 4.68 -9.89
CA SER A 321 -6.17 5.58 -9.70
C SER A 321 -4.84 4.86 -9.42
N MET A 322 -4.88 3.55 -9.12
CA MET A 322 -3.69 2.72 -8.98
C MET A 322 -3.92 1.37 -9.63
N LEU A 323 -3.22 1.13 -10.73
CA LEU A 323 -3.39 -0.04 -11.58
C LEU A 323 -2.11 -0.88 -11.58
N LYS A 324 -2.25 -2.19 -11.41
CA LYS A 324 -1.16 -3.15 -11.65
C LYS A 324 -1.29 -3.76 -13.02
N PHE A 325 -0.19 -3.80 -13.75
CA PHE A 325 -0.12 -4.30 -15.10
C PHE A 325 0.97 -5.35 -15.20
N LYS A 326 0.58 -6.62 -15.27
CA LYS A 326 1.45 -7.77 -15.37
C LYS A 326 1.29 -8.41 -16.73
N LYS A 327 2.34 -9.02 -17.24
CA LYS A 327 2.23 -9.89 -18.41
C LYS A 327 1.51 -11.17 -17.98
N LYS A 328 0.60 -11.64 -18.82
CA LYS A 328 0.06 -12.97 -18.74
C LYS A 328 0.89 -13.89 -19.62
N GLU A 329 1.19 -15.05 -19.13
CA GLU A 329 1.75 -16.14 -19.91
C GLU A 329 0.63 -17.08 -20.30
N ASP A 330 0.75 -17.75 -21.41
CA ASP A 330 -0.14 -18.80 -21.83
C ASP A 330 0.66 -20.00 -22.32
N GLY A 331 0.03 -21.16 -22.27
CA GLY A 331 0.62 -22.40 -22.70
C GLY A 331 -0.44 -23.47 -22.97
N LEU A 332 -0.06 -24.46 -23.76
CA LEU A 332 -0.89 -25.63 -24.05
C LEU A 332 -0.50 -26.79 -23.14
N PHE A 333 -1.44 -27.25 -22.34
CA PHE A 333 -1.22 -28.31 -21.34
C PHE A 333 -2.17 -29.49 -21.59
N GLU A 334 -1.67 -30.71 -21.40
CA GLU A 334 -2.45 -31.93 -21.56
C GLU A 334 -3.39 -32.13 -20.34
N ILE A 335 -4.65 -32.46 -20.62
CA ILE A 335 -5.65 -32.79 -19.62
C ILE A 335 -5.45 -34.26 -19.23
N ILE A 336 -5.02 -34.50 -17.99
CA ILE A 336 -4.81 -35.85 -17.46
C ILE A 336 -5.97 -36.34 -16.60
N ASP A 337 -6.71 -35.38 -15.98
CA ASP A 337 -7.93 -35.69 -15.24
C ASP A 337 -8.86 -34.49 -15.18
N ILE A 338 -10.14 -34.73 -14.80
CA ILE A 338 -11.14 -33.72 -14.47
C ILE A 338 -11.78 -34.11 -13.14
N ILE A 339 -11.70 -33.21 -12.18
CA ILE A 339 -12.18 -33.42 -10.82
C ILE A 339 -13.16 -32.31 -10.39
N PRO A 340 -14.00 -32.53 -9.38
CA PRO A 340 -14.89 -31.50 -8.85
C PRO A 340 -14.15 -30.26 -8.31
N GLU A 341 -14.71 -29.06 -8.48
CA GLU A 341 -14.17 -27.79 -8.00
C GLU A 341 -14.40 -27.62 -6.48
N GLY A 342 -14.01 -28.58 -5.68
CA GLY A 342 -14.10 -28.56 -4.21
C GLY A 342 -15.49 -28.85 -3.63
N HIS A 343 -15.61 -28.78 -2.31
CA HIS A 343 -16.79 -29.28 -1.58
C HIS A 343 -18.10 -28.50 -1.81
N LYS A 344 -18.02 -27.21 -2.19
CA LYS A 344 -19.21 -26.38 -2.42
C LYS A 344 -19.67 -26.35 -3.87
N ARG A 345 -18.85 -26.85 -4.79
CA ARG A 345 -19.09 -26.84 -6.25
C ARG A 345 -18.80 -28.21 -6.85
N ILE A 346 -19.35 -29.25 -6.23
CA ILE A 346 -19.10 -30.65 -6.58
C ILE A 346 -19.62 -31.04 -7.98
N ASN A 347 -20.53 -30.25 -8.54
CA ASN A 347 -21.08 -30.45 -9.89
C ASN A 347 -20.27 -29.71 -10.97
N LEU A 348 -19.30 -28.85 -10.61
CA LEU A 348 -18.46 -28.14 -11.57
C LEU A 348 -17.10 -28.84 -11.70
N GLY A 349 -16.60 -28.96 -12.93
CA GLY A 349 -15.31 -29.58 -13.21
C GLY A 349 -14.16 -28.57 -13.25
N LYS A 350 -13.01 -28.97 -12.71
CA LYS A 350 -11.72 -28.34 -12.95
C LYS A 350 -10.74 -29.35 -13.53
N PHE A 351 -9.81 -28.88 -14.32
CA PHE A 351 -8.80 -29.73 -14.95
C PHE A 351 -7.67 -30.07 -13.99
N VAL A 352 -7.14 -31.28 -14.09
CA VAL A 352 -5.80 -31.66 -13.66
C VAL A 352 -4.95 -31.77 -14.91
N LEU A 353 -3.87 -30.99 -14.96
CA LEU A 353 -3.04 -30.80 -16.14
C LEU A 353 -1.62 -31.27 -15.89
N LYS A 354 -1.00 -31.82 -16.92
CA LYS A 354 0.43 -32.18 -16.91
C LYS A 354 1.26 -30.94 -17.16
N ASN A 355 2.29 -30.71 -16.34
CA ASN A 355 3.24 -29.64 -16.57
C ASN A 355 4.05 -29.87 -17.87
N ASP A 356 4.44 -28.81 -18.54
CA ASP A 356 5.16 -28.86 -19.83
C ASP A 356 6.68 -28.96 -19.67
N ILE A 357 7.21 -28.72 -18.47
CA ILE A 357 8.66 -28.68 -18.21
C ILE A 357 9.15 -29.77 -17.25
N ASN A 358 8.25 -30.49 -16.58
CA ASN A 358 8.57 -31.61 -15.69
C ASN A 358 7.33 -32.50 -15.53
N ASP A 359 7.43 -33.59 -14.75
CA ASP A 359 6.32 -34.52 -14.52
C ASP A 359 5.32 -34.08 -13.42
N ALA A 360 5.42 -32.84 -12.92
CA ALA A 360 4.47 -32.32 -11.96
C ALA A 360 3.09 -32.09 -12.57
N GLU A 361 2.07 -32.24 -11.76
CA GLU A 361 0.68 -31.99 -12.11
C GLU A 361 0.19 -30.70 -11.41
N PHE A 362 -0.80 -30.04 -12.01
CA PHE A 362 -1.44 -28.88 -11.40
C PHE A 362 -2.90 -28.80 -11.71
N GLU A 363 -3.67 -28.22 -10.80
CA GLU A 363 -5.08 -28.00 -10.95
C GLU A 363 -5.37 -26.65 -11.59
N CYS A 364 -6.37 -26.61 -12.47
CA CYS A 364 -6.74 -25.41 -13.21
C CYS A 364 -8.26 -25.28 -13.35
N THR A 365 -8.80 -24.14 -12.91
CA THR A 365 -10.23 -23.84 -13.10
C THR A 365 -10.52 -23.52 -14.56
N TYR A 366 -11.63 -24.04 -15.10
CA TYR A 366 -12.08 -23.70 -16.43
C TYR A 366 -12.80 -22.35 -16.43
N ASN A 367 -12.29 -21.38 -17.18
CA ASN A 367 -12.88 -20.05 -17.32
C ASN A 367 -14.01 -20.05 -18.35
N ALA A 368 -15.10 -20.74 -18.04
CA ALA A 368 -16.27 -20.93 -18.91
C ALA A 368 -17.55 -20.85 -18.07
N PRO A 369 -18.73 -20.72 -18.70
CA PRO A 369 -20.01 -20.80 -17.99
C PRO A 369 -20.16 -22.13 -17.20
N HIS A 370 -20.91 -22.08 -16.10
CA HIS A 370 -21.13 -23.26 -15.25
C HIS A 370 -21.62 -24.50 -16.04
N SER A 371 -22.48 -24.32 -17.04
CA SER A 371 -22.93 -25.42 -17.91
C SER A 371 -21.80 -26.14 -18.62
N ALA A 372 -20.78 -25.39 -19.09
CA ALA A 372 -19.60 -26.00 -19.71
C ALA A 372 -18.67 -26.66 -18.66
N GLN A 373 -18.62 -26.11 -17.44
CA GLN A 373 -17.88 -26.74 -16.34
C GLN A 373 -18.57 -28.03 -15.85
N GLU A 374 -19.88 -28.09 -15.85
CA GLU A 374 -20.67 -29.33 -15.59
C GLU A 374 -20.44 -30.35 -16.67
N GLU A 375 -20.52 -29.92 -17.94
CA GLU A 375 -20.31 -30.80 -19.11
C GLU A 375 -18.97 -31.52 -19.09
N ILE A 376 -17.88 -30.80 -18.83
CA ILE A 376 -16.54 -31.43 -18.81
C ILE A 376 -16.39 -32.46 -17.67
N LEU A 377 -17.11 -32.30 -16.56
CA LEU A 377 -17.09 -33.24 -15.45
C LEU A 377 -17.90 -34.51 -15.81
N VAL A 378 -19.09 -34.34 -16.42
CA VAL A 378 -19.97 -35.45 -16.83
C VAL A 378 -19.32 -36.25 -17.95
N ASN A 379 -18.74 -35.58 -18.94
CA ASN A 379 -18.14 -36.17 -20.14
C ASN A 379 -16.63 -36.30 -20.06
N LYS A 380 -16.07 -36.43 -18.88
CA LYS A 380 -14.65 -36.38 -18.54
C LYS A 380 -13.79 -37.22 -19.51
N ALA A 381 -14.22 -38.45 -19.85
CA ALA A 381 -13.48 -39.35 -20.72
C ALA A 381 -13.26 -38.78 -22.14
N SER A 382 -14.09 -37.85 -22.58
CA SER A 382 -14.01 -37.21 -23.91
C SER A 382 -12.91 -36.11 -23.96
N TYR A 383 -12.41 -35.69 -22.81
CA TYR A 383 -11.47 -34.59 -22.72
C TYR A 383 -10.07 -35.00 -22.27
N ILE A 384 -9.93 -36.14 -21.60
CA ILE A 384 -8.62 -36.68 -21.17
C ILE A 384 -7.74 -36.92 -22.41
N GLY A 385 -6.47 -36.54 -22.32
CA GLY A 385 -5.50 -36.61 -23.43
C GLY A 385 -5.52 -35.42 -24.39
N LYS A 386 -6.57 -34.59 -24.33
CA LYS A 386 -6.61 -33.35 -25.11
C LYS A 386 -5.81 -32.26 -24.45
N LYS A 387 -5.46 -31.25 -25.23
CA LYS A 387 -4.76 -30.05 -24.71
C LYS A 387 -5.74 -28.93 -24.44
N CYS A 388 -5.48 -28.13 -23.42
CA CYS A 388 -6.16 -26.87 -23.23
C CYS A 388 -5.17 -25.70 -23.17
N LEU A 389 -5.60 -24.54 -23.67
CA LEU A 389 -4.90 -23.29 -23.53
C LEU A 389 -5.15 -22.77 -22.12
N VAL A 390 -4.09 -22.52 -21.38
CA VAL A 390 -4.12 -22.03 -20.00
C VAL A 390 -3.38 -20.70 -19.93
N GLU A 391 -4.08 -19.67 -19.42
CA GLU A 391 -3.44 -18.43 -19.00
C GLU A 391 -2.97 -18.56 -17.53
N PHE A 392 -1.77 -18.10 -17.23
CA PHE A 392 -1.22 -18.06 -15.88
C PHE A 392 -0.35 -16.82 -15.70
N ARG A 393 0.05 -16.53 -14.47
CA ARG A 393 0.81 -15.30 -14.18
C ARG A 393 2.30 -15.54 -14.05
N GLU A 394 2.66 -16.65 -13.46
CA GLU A 394 4.04 -17.05 -13.18
C GLU A 394 4.07 -18.55 -12.89
N ARG A 395 5.28 -19.12 -12.78
CA ARG A 395 5.45 -20.50 -12.35
C ARG A 395 5.83 -20.56 -10.88
N SER A 396 5.32 -21.55 -10.14
CA SER A 396 5.66 -21.78 -8.74
C SER A 396 7.18 -21.99 -8.55
N GLY A 397 7.71 -21.58 -7.41
CA GLY A 397 9.16 -21.59 -7.14
C GLY A 397 9.79 -22.97 -7.23
N ILE A 398 9.19 -23.99 -6.62
CA ILE A 398 9.75 -25.35 -6.50
C ILE A 398 9.30 -26.26 -7.65
N SER A 399 8.00 -26.47 -7.80
CA SER A 399 7.42 -27.39 -8.79
C SER A 399 7.38 -26.83 -10.22
N LYS A 400 7.62 -25.53 -10.40
CA LYS A 400 7.58 -24.82 -11.69
C LYS A 400 6.25 -24.97 -12.44
N VAL A 401 5.18 -25.32 -11.75
CA VAL A 401 3.82 -25.40 -12.32
C VAL A 401 3.21 -24.00 -12.48
N PRO A 402 2.33 -23.79 -13.46
CA PRO A 402 1.57 -22.55 -13.62
C PRO A 402 0.82 -22.14 -12.35
N PHE A 403 1.03 -20.90 -11.89
CA PHE A 403 0.40 -20.35 -10.69
C PHE A 403 -0.72 -19.38 -11.06
N HIS A 404 -1.83 -19.41 -10.33
CA HIS A 404 -3.07 -18.71 -10.69
C HIS A 404 -3.58 -19.05 -12.10
N ALA A 405 -3.42 -20.32 -12.48
CA ALA A 405 -3.77 -20.84 -13.79
C ALA A 405 -5.30 -20.83 -14.03
N LYS A 406 -5.69 -20.49 -15.27
CA LYS A 406 -7.06 -20.57 -15.76
C LYS A 406 -7.09 -21.15 -17.16
N ALA A 407 -7.78 -22.25 -17.36
CA ALA A 407 -8.00 -22.79 -18.69
C ALA A 407 -9.00 -21.89 -19.45
N ILE A 408 -8.61 -21.46 -20.64
CA ILE A 408 -9.36 -20.51 -21.46
C ILE A 408 -10.11 -21.24 -22.57
N LYS A 409 -9.46 -22.26 -23.17
CA LYS A 409 -9.99 -22.97 -24.32
C LYS A 409 -9.49 -24.41 -24.36
N ILE A 410 -10.37 -25.32 -24.66
CA ILE A 410 -10.02 -26.73 -24.93
C ILE A 410 -9.72 -26.85 -26.41
N CYS A 411 -8.56 -27.43 -26.76
CA CYS A 411 -8.22 -27.79 -28.15
C CYS A 411 -8.79 -29.16 -28.46
N LEU A 412 -9.72 -29.20 -29.41
CA LEU A 412 -10.45 -30.42 -29.73
C LEU A 412 -9.76 -31.30 -30.78
N GLU A 413 -8.60 -30.86 -31.25
CA GLU A 413 -7.75 -31.65 -32.17
C GLU A 413 -6.57 -32.26 -31.44
#